data_cb81be3f624715b9db574b57d0372a38
#
_entry.id   cb81be3f624715b9db574b57d0372a38
#
_cell.length_a   1.000
_cell.length_b   1.000
_cell.length_c   1.000
_cell.angle_alpha   90.00
_cell.angle_beta   90.00
_cell.angle_gamma   90.00
#
_symmetry.space_group_name_H-M   'P 1'
#
loop_
_entity.id
_entity.type
_entity.pdbx_description
1 polymer ?
#
loop_
_entity_poly.entity_id
_entity_poly.type
_entity_poly.pdbx_seq_one_letter_code
_entity_poly.pdbx_strand_id
1 'polypeptide(L)'
;MATKTITKETAKDAPKGERYIETVGRRKTAVARARLTPGSKTEVLINGKELNDYFQTEPLRVAALEAFLKVSLPTQFIINVIVRGGGIAGQAVAVRHAISRALVEYDADTRGPLKKEGFLKRDPRAKERRKFGFVKARKRKQWSKR
;
A
#
# COMPACT_ATOMS: atom_id res chain seq x y z
N MET A 1 17.66 42.19 -13.82
CA MET A 1 16.59 41.19 -13.55
C MET A 1 17.13 39.84 -13.90
N ALA A 2 17.48 39.00 -12.91
CA ALA A 2 18.09 37.69 -13.14
C ALA A 2 16.99 36.62 -12.95
N THR A 3 16.64 35.98 -14.03
CA THR A 3 15.73 34.83 -14.07
C THR A 3 16.44 33.59 -13.53
N LYS A 4 16.03 33.12 -12.35
CA LYS A 4 16.47 31.85 -11.79
C LYS A 4 15.86 30.70 -12.59
N THR A 5 16.69 30.04 -13.38
CA THR A 5 16.38 28.77 -14.02
C THR A 5 16.32 27.68 -12.96
N ILE A 6 15.11 27.17 -12.70
CA ILE A 6 14.90 25.99 -11.85
C ILE A 6 15.31 24.77 -12.65
N THR A 7 16.49 24.27 -12.38
CA THR A 7 16.97 23.00 -12.93
C THR A 7 16.15 21.87 -12.31
N LYS A 8 15.36 21.17 -13.14
CA LYS A 8 14.79 19.88 -12.82
C LYS A 8 15.91 18.87 -12.58
N GLU A 9 16.26 18.61 -11.35
CA GLU A 9 17.05 17.43 -11.01
C GLU A 9 16.15 16.21 -11.19
N THR A 10 16.40 15.55 -12.29
CA THR A 10 15.87 14.24 -12.67
C THR A 10 16.23 13.21 -11.62
N ALA A 11 15.23 12.45 -11.21
CA ALA A 11 15.39 11.21 -10.45
C ALA A 11 16.38 10.29 -11.19
N LYS A 12 17.63 10.33 -10.79
CA LYS A 12 18.69 9.44 -11.28
C LYS A 12 18.88 8.28 -10.33
N ASP A 13 18.85 7.10 -10.97
CA ASP A 13 19.54 5.88 -10.69
C ASP A 13 19.08 5.03 -9.50
N ALA A 14 18.07 4.18 -9.81
CA ALA A 14 18.08 2.86 -9.22
C ALA A 14 19.29 2.09 -9.84
N PRO A 15 20.21 1.50 -9.05
CA PRO A 15 21.30 0.73 -9.57
C PRO A 15 20.79 -0.42 -10.43
N LYS A 16 21.21 -0.45 -11.69
CA LYS A 16 21.00 -1.56 -12.63
C LYS A 16 21.66 -2.81 -12.04
N GLY A 17 20.89 -3.73 -11.50
CA GLY A 17 21.39 -5.05 -11.14
C GLY A 17 20.91 -5.67 -9.82
N GLU A 18 20.29 -4.92 -8.92
CA GLU A 18 19.79 -5.49 -7.67
C GLU A 18 18.45 -6.21 -7.91
N ARG A 19 18.42 -7.51 -7.59
CA ARG A 19 17.18 -8.29 -7.61
C ARG A 19 16.24 -7.74 -6.55
N TYR A 20 15.11 -7.19 -6.97
CA TYR A 20 14.04 -6.75 -6.10
C TYR A 20 12.89 -7.76 -6.11
N ILE A 21 12.19 -7.86 -5.00
CA ILE A 21 10.95 -8.63 -4.89
C ILE A 21 9.80 -7.67 -5.15
N GLU A 22 8.96 -7.96 -6.13
CA GLU A 22 7.80 -7.13 -6.47
C GLU A 22 6.50 -7.85 -6.12
N THR A 23 5.67 -7.24 -5.28
CA THR A 23 4.39 -7.79 -4.87
C THR A 23 3.27 -6.76 -4.95
N VAL A 24 2.03 -7.26 -5.05
CA VAL A 24 0.84 -6.42 -5.15
C VAL A 24 -0.08 -6.64 -3.96
N GLY A 25 -0.46 -5.55 -3.30
CA GLY A 25 -1.50 -5.50 -2.28
C GLY A 25 -2.75 -4.78 -2.78
N ARG A 26 -3.92 -5.18 -2.31
CA ARG A 26 -5.20 -4.57 -2.71
C ARG A 26 -6.14 -4.41 -1.53
N ARG A 27 -6.85 -3.26 -1.48
CA ARG A 27 -7.93 -3.01 -0.53
C ARG A 27 -8.98 -2.09 -1.15
N LYS A 28 -10.24 -2.50 -1.17
CA LYS A 28 -11.31 -1.80 -1.91
C LYS A 28 -10.87 -1.58 -3.37
N THR A 29 -10.79 -0.32 -3.80
CA THR A 29 -10.31 0.09 -5.13
C THR A 29 -8.83 0.50 -5.13
N ALA A 30 -8.16 0.53 -3.97
CA ALA A 30 -6.74 0.83 -3.86
C ALA A 30 -5.89 -0.38 -4.26
N VAL A 31 -4.85 -0.11 -5.03
CA VAL A 31 -3.82 -1.08 -5.46
C VAL A 31 -2.46 -0.51 -5.08
N ALA A 32 -1.66 -1.28 -4.37
CA ALA A 32 -0.29 -0.97 -4.02
C ALA A 32 0.64 -2.01 -4.65
N ARG A 33 1.69 -1.54 -5.31
CA ARG A 33 2.77 -2.36 -5.85
C ARG A 33 4.03 -2.02 -5.06
N ALA A 34 4.50 -2.95 -4.25
CA ALA A 34 5.71 -2.78 -3.43
C ALA A 34 6.88 -3.50 -4.08
N ARG A 35 8.02 -2.82 -4.14
CA ARG A 35 9.33 -3.35 -4.50
C ARG A 35 10.20 -3.33 -3.26
N LEU A 36 10.62 -4.48 -2.84
CA LEU A 36 11.46 -4.71 -1.68
C LEU A 36 12.89 -4.99 -2.15
N THR A 37 13.83 -4.18 -1.73
CA THR A 37 15.26 -4.35 -1.99
C THR A 37 16.00 -4.42 -0.67
N PRO A 38 16.89 -5.39 -0.40
CA PRO A 38 17.75 -5.38 0.77
C PRO A 38 18.60 -4.12 0.79
N GLY A 39 18.75 -3.50 1.95
CA GLY A 39 19.48 -2.23 2.07
C GLY A 39 20.15 -2.07 3.44
N SER A 40 20.84 -0.96 3.61
CA SER A 40 21.52 -0.60 4.87
C SER A 40 20.59 0.10 5.88
N LYS A 41 19.46 0.59 5.43
CA LYS A 41 18.43 1.27 6.25
C LYS A 41 17.05 0.83 5.82
N THR A 42 16.11 0.78 6.79
CA THR A 42 14.70 0.57 6.47
C THR A 42 14.07 1.89 6.09
N GLU A 43 13.76 2.04 4.82
CA GLU A 43 13.15 3.24 4.23
C GLU A 43 11.93 2.85 3.41
N VAL A 44 10.84 3.59 3.58
CA VAL A 44 9.60 3.34 2.82
C VAL A 44 9.22 4.60 2.06
N LEU A 45 9.28 4.49 0.74
CA LEU A 45 8.89 5.54 -0.20
C LEU A 45 7.58 5.18 -0.86
N ILE A 46 6.61 6.09 -0.84
CA ILE A 46 5.30 5.92 -1.45
C ILE A 46 5.10 6.98 -2.53
N ASN A 47 5.00 6.55 -3.78
CA ASN A 47 4.92 7.46 -4.93
C ASN A 47 6.04 8.52 -4.94
N GLY A 48 7.25 8.16 -4.49
CA GLY A 48 8.41 9.07 -4.41
C GLY A 48 8.42 10.03 -3.23
N LYS A 49 7.48 9.90 -2.28
CA LYS A 49 7.42 10.66 -1.03
C LYS A 49 7.73 9.76 0.16
N GLU A 50 8.26 10.31 1.21
CA GLU A 50 8.42 9.59 2.46
C GLU A 50 7.06 9.17 3.04
N LEU A 51 7.07 8.10 3.82
CA LEU A 51 5.86 7.59 4.48
C LEU A 51 5.15 8.66 5.32
N ASN A 52 5.92 9.50 6.03
CA ASN A 52 5.41 10.55 6.90
C ASN A 52 4.70 11.67 6.13
N ASP A 53 5.23 12.01 4.95
CA ASP A 53 4.66 13.04 4.09
C ASP A 53 3.42 12.54 3.34
N TYR A 54 3.41 11.25 3.00
CA TYR A 54 2.29 10.65 2.30
C TYR A 54 1.10 10.36 3.22
N PHE A 55 1.34 9.73 4.37
CA PHE A 55 0.32 9.49 5.39
C PHE A 55 0.45 10.50 6.53
N GLN A 56 -0.34 11.56 6.49
CA GLN A 56 -0.29 12.66 7.47
C GLN A 56 -0.70 12.22 8.87
N THR A 57 -1.52 11.16 9.01
CA THR A 57 -2.03 10.67 10.30
C THR A 57 -1.26 9.45 10.78
N GLU A 58 -0.90 9.44 12.06
CA GLU A 58 -0.15 8.35 12.69
C GLU A 58 -0.83 6.98 12.57
N PRO A 59 -2.16 6.83 12.76
CA PRO A 59 -2.82 5.54 12.61
C PRO A 59 -2.65 4.91 11.23
N LEU A 60 -2.56 5.74 10.17
CA LEU A 60 -2.34 5.25 8.80
C LEU A 60 -0.90 4.80 8.58
N ARG A 61 0.07 5.48 9.20
CA ARG A 61 1.49 5.08 9.16
C ARG A 61 1.70 3.75 9.85
N VAL A 62 1.16 3.64 11.07
CA VAL A 62 1.19 2.38 11.83
C VAL A 62 0.54 1.26 11.03
N ALA A 63 -0.68 1.47 10.50
CA ALA A 63 -1.37 0.48 9.70
C ALA A 63 -0.58 0.05 8.45
N ALA A 64 0.17 0.94 7.81
CA ALA A 64 0.99 0.61 6.65
C ALA A 64 2.22 -0.23 7.01
N LEU A 65 2.85 0.03 8.16
CA LEU A 65 4.07 -0.64 8.64
C LEU A 65 3.80 -1.83 9.56
N GLU A 66 2.56 -2.08 9.96
CA GLU A 66 2.19 -3.08 10.95
C GLU A 66 2.76 -4.47 10.64
N ALA A 67 2.80 -4.84 9.36
CA ALA A 67 3.39 -6.10 8.92
C ALA A 67 4.89 -6.18 9.22
N PHE A 68 5.59 -5.06 9.12
CA PHE A 68 7.02 -4.98 9.37
C PHE A 68 7.33 -5.03 10.88
N LEU A 69 6.49 -4.38 11.69
CA LEU A 69 6.63 -4.35 13.15
C LEU A 69 6.37 -5.71 13.80
N LYS A 70 5.55 -6.56 13.17
CA LYS A 70 5.21 -7.91 13.68
C LYS A 70 6.25 -8.97 13.32
N VAL A 71 7.12 -8.69 12.38
CA VAL A 71 8.16 -9.62 11.93
C VAL A 71 9.52 -9.01 12.25
N SER A 72 10.23 -9.60 13.20
CA SER A 72 11.59 -9.18 13.56
C SER A 72 12.56 -9.79 12.56
N LEU A 73 12.86 -9.08 11.48
CA LEU A 73 13.89 -9.49 10.53
C LEU A 73 15.22 -8.78 10.84
N PRO A 74 16.34 -9.48 10.76
CA PRO A 74 17.66 -8.88 10.96
C PRO A 74 18.07 -7.98 9.79
N THR A 75 17.44 -8.15 8.64
CA THR A 75 17.76 -7.44 7.40
C THR A 75 16.94 -6.14 7.29
N GLN A 76 17.61 -5.09 6.87
CA GLN A 76 16.97 -3.81 6.57
C GLN A 76 16.58 -3.76 5.08
N PHE A 77 15.51 -3.01 4.74
CA PHE A 77 14.96 -2.99 3.41
C PHE A 77 14.62 -1.58 2.93
N ILE A 78 14.93 -1.31 1.70
CA ILE A 78 14.40 -0.16 0.96
C ILE A 78 13.13 -0.62 0.26
N ILE A 79 12.00 0.02 0.57
CA ILE A 79 10.68 -0.35 0.07
C ILE A 79 10.12 0.79 -0.77
N ASN A 80 10.08 0.59 -2.07
CA ASN A 80 9.46 1.52 -3.00
C ASN A 80 8.05 1.06 -3.33
N VAL A 81 7.03 1.86 -3.00
CA VAL A 81 5.63 1.51 -3.22
C VAL A 81 4.97 2.47 -4.19
N ILE A 82 4.40 1.94 -5.24
CA ILE A 82 3.54 2.68 -6.16
C ILE A 82 2.09 2.39 -5.79
N VAL A 83 1.34 3.42 -5.39
CA VAL A 83 -0.05 3.30 -4.97
C VAL A 83 -0.96 4.05 -5.92
N ARG A 84 -2.07 3.40 -6.32
CA ARG A 84 -3.08 3.98 -7.21
C ARG A 84 -4.49 3.65 -6.75
N GLY A 85 -5.40 4.59 -6.95
CA GLY A 85 -6.83 4.43 -6.69
C GLY A 85 -7.22 4.39 -5.20
N GLY A 86 -8.50 4.39 -4.94
CA GLY A 86 -9.07 4.35 -3.59
C GLY A 86 -8.82 5.59 -2.74
N GLY A 87 -9.20 5.50 -1.47
CA GLY A 87 -8.93 6.53 -0.48
C GLY A 87 -7.72 6.20 0.39
N ILE A 88 -7.18 7.19 1.09
CA ILE A 88 -5.93 7.11 1.88
C ILE A 88 -5.92 5.91 2.85
N ALA A 89 -7.03 5.67 3.58
CA ALA A 89 -7.12 4.52 4.48
C ALA A 89 -7.11 3.17 3.73
N GLY A 90 -7.70 3.10 2.53
CA GLY A 90 -7.61 1.90 1.67
C GLY A 90 -6.20 1.68 1.15
N GLN A 91 -5.49 2.75 0.85
CA GLN A 91 -4.12 2.72 0.39
C GLN A 91 -3.16 2.21 1.47
N ALA A 92 -3.29 2.68 2.73
CA ALA A 92 -2.47 2.20 3.85
C ALA A 92 -2.60 0.68 4.04
N VAL A 93 -3.84 0.15 4.02
CA VAL A 93 -4.07 -1.29 4.12
C VAL A 93 -3.57 -2.05 2.89
N ALA A 94 -3.65 -1.46 1.69
CA ALA A 94 -3.10 -2.06 0.47
C ALA A 94 -1.56 -2.14 0.52
N VAL A 95 -0.90 -1.11 1.06
CA VAL A 95 0.55 -1.08 1.30
C VAL A 95 0.93 -2.19 2.28
N ARG A 96 0.24 -2.29 3.44
CA ARG A 96 0.47 -3.38 4.41
C ARG A 96 0.38 -4.75 3.75
N HIS A 97 -0.68 -4.98 2.97
CA HIS A 97 -0.87 -6.26 2.28
C HIS A 97 0.24 -6.55 1.25
N ALA A 98 0.73 -5.53 0.51
CA ALA A 98 1.85 -5.68 -0.41
C ALA A 98 3.13 -6.04 0.36
N ILE A 99 3.47 -5.29 1.41
CA ILE A 99 4.65 -5.54 2.24
C ILE A 99 4.60 -6.93 2.86
N SER A 100 3.46 -7.35 3.43
CA SER A 100 3.31 -8.69 4.01
C SER A 100 3.61 -9.81 3.02
N ARG A 101 3.19 -9.64 1.77
CA ARG A 101 3.49 -10.62 0.71
C ARG A 101 4.95 -10.60 0.30
N ALA A 102 5.56 -9.43 0.23
CA ALA A 102 6.97 -9.29 -0.10
C ALA A 102 7.87 -9.94 0.97
N LEU A 103 7.52 -9.77 2.25
CA LEU A 103 8.25 -10.40 3.35
C LEU A 103 8.17 -11.94 3.30
N VAL A 104 7.01 -12.50 2.98
CA VAL A 104 6.84 -13.96 2.81
C VAL A 104 7.60 -14.50 1.60
N GLU A 105 7.74 -13.71 0.54
CA GLU A 105 8.51 -14.10 -0.64
C GLU A 105 10.02 -14.01 -0.39
N TYR A 106 10.44 -13.08 0.48
CA TYR A 106 11.82 -12.95 0.93
C TYR A 106 12.21 -14.08 1.89
N ASP A 107 11.36 -14.34 2.90
CA ASP A 107 11.58 -15.35 3.93
C ASP A 107 10.28 -16.09 4.25
N ALA A 108 10.26 -17.38 3.95
CA ALA A 108 9.09 -18.25 4.12
C ALA A 108 8.66 -18.40 5.59
N ASP A 109 9.58 -18.28 6.56
CA ASP A 109 9.29 -18.44 7.98
C ASP A 109 8.41 -17.31 8.51
N THR A 110 8.44 -16.14 7.89
CA THR A 110 7.60 -14.99 8.24
C THR A 110 6.10 -15.23 7.97
N ARG A 111 5.78 -16.24 7.17
CA ARG A 111 4.40 -16.58 6.80
C ARG A 111 3.52 -16.94 8.01
N GLY A 112 4.07 -17.64 9.01
CA GLY A 112 3.36 -18.06 10.20
C GLY A 112 2.76 -16.89 10.99
N PRO A 113 3.59 -15.98 11.49
CA PRO A 113 3.18 -14.77 12.20
C PRO A 113 2.21 -13.90 11.39
N LEU A 114 2.52 -13.60 10.12
CA LEU A 114 1.70 -12.75 9.27
C LEU A 114 0.33 -13.35 8.93
N LYS A 115 0.23 -14.68 8.87
CA LYS A 115 -1.04 -15.38 8.67
C LYS A 115 -1.92 -15.31 9.91
N LYS A 116 -1.35 -15.46 11.11
CA LYS A 116 -2.08 -15.36 12.38
C LYS A 116 -2.72 -13.98 12.55
N GLU A 117 -2.02 -12.92 12.20
CA GLU A 117 -2.52 -11.54 12.21
C GLU A 117 -3.50 -11.23 11.06
N GLY A 118 -3.65 -12.13 10.10
CA GLY A 118 -4.58 -11.96 8.97
C GLY A 118 -4.07 -11.02 7.87
N PHE A 119 -2.79 -10.61 7.87
CA PHE A 119 -2.25 -9.64 6.90
C PHE A 119 -2.10 -10.19 5.50
N LEU A 120 -2.06 -11.52 5.34
CA LEU A 120 -2.01 -12.18 4.04
C LEU A 120 -3.40 -12.35 3.41
N LYS A 121 -4.49 -12.18 4.18
CA LYS A 121 -5.85 -12.31 3.69
C LYS A 121 -6.35 -10.98 3.15
N ARG A 122 -6.72 -10.96 1.86
CA ARG A 122 -7.39 -9.80 1.28
C ARG A 122 -8.81 -9.69 1.83
N ASP A 123 -9.17 -8.53 2.39
CA ASP A 123 -10.56 -8.21 2.74
C ASP A 123 -11.34 -7.85 1.46
N PRO A 124 -12.36 -8.63 1.06
CA PRO A 124 -13.13 -8.41 -0.17
C PRO A 124 -14.17 -7.29 -0.03
N ARG A 125 -14.45 -6.80 1.18
CA ARG A 125 -15.49 -5.80 1.41
C ARG A 125 -15.18 -4.50 0.67
N ALA A 126 -16.10 -4.12 -0.21
CA ALA A 126 -16.07 -2.86 -0.94
C ALA A 126 -17.49 -2.28 -0.99
N LYS A 127 -17.60 -0.98 -1.32
CA LYS A 127 -18.90 -0.35 -1.49
C LYS A 127 -19.57 -0.91 -2.76
N GLU A 128 -20.77 -1.47 -2.60
CA GLU A 128 -21.56 -1.95 -3.73
C GLU A 128 -21.99 -0.77 -4.63
N ARG A 129 -21.96 -0.99 -5.93
CA ARG A 129 -22.46 -0.01 -6.89
C ARG A 129 -23.96 0.18 -6.74
N ARG A 130 -24.45 1.39 -6.94
CA ARG A 130 -25.90 1.64 -7.05
C ARG A 130 -26.44 0.91 -8.27
N LYS A 131 -27.62 0.30 -8.13
CA LYS A 131 -28.31 -0.41 -9.19
C LYS A 131 -29.41 0.49 -9.75
N PHE A 132 -29.65 0.38 -11.04
CA PHE A 132 -30.77 1.05 -11.69
C PHE A 132 -32.10 0.64 -11.03
N GLY A 133 -33.02 1.57 -10.87
CA GLY A 133 -34.35 1.32 -10.23
C GLY A 133 -34.32 1.23 -8.70
N PHE A 134 -33.15 1.30 -8.04
CA PHE A 134 -33.02 1.28 -6.60
C PHE A 134 -32.55 2.63 -6.05
N VAL A 135 -33.00 2.98 -4.83
CA VAL A 135 -32.55 4.20 -4.11
C VAL A 135 -31.10 4.06 -3.65
N LYS A 136 -30.71 2.87 -3.16
CA LYS A 136 -29.35 2.47 -2.78
C LYS A 136 -29.05 1.11 -3.39
N ALA A 137 -27.85 0.58 -3.18
CA ALA A 137 -27.45 -0.71 -3.75
C ALA A 137 -28.44 -1.87 -3.48
N ARG A 138 -29.09 -1.86 -2.30
CA ARG A 138 -30.06 -2.90 -1.90
C ARG A 138 -31.43 -2.34 -1.49
N LYS A 139 -31.62 -1.01 -1.40
CA LYS A 139 -32.86 -0.38 -0.97
C LYS A 139 -33.72 -0.04 -2.19
N ARG A 140 -34.88 -0.66 -2.31
CA ARG A 140 -35.89 -0.33 -3.32
C ARG A 140 -36.64 0.95 -2.96
N LYS A 141 -37.25 1.57 -3.95
CA LYS A 141 -38.24 2.64 -3.72
C LYS A 141 -39.44 2.05 -3.00
N GLN A 142 -40.03 2.82 -2.11
CA GLN A 142 -41.29 2.46 -1.52
C GLN A 142 -42.37 2.48 -2.61
N TRP A 143 -43.15 1.43 -2.69
CA TRP A 143 -44.28 1.39 -3.59
C TRP A 143 -45.35 2.38 -3.11
N SER A 144 -45.90 3.15 -4.01
CA SER A 144 -47.03 4.02 -3.78
C SER A 144 -48.14 3.64 -4.74
N LYS A 145 -49.35 3.45 -4.22
CA LYS A 145 -50.53 3.05 -5.03
C LYS A 145 -51.06 4.18 -5.90
N ARG A 146 -50.56 5.41 -5.71
CA ARG A 146 -50.95 6.60 -6.50
C ARG A 146 -49.85 7.00 -7.46
#